data_0407b6bdae5323e7c66a90f27eee72eb
#
_entry.id   0407b6bdae5323e7c66a90f27eee72eb
#
_cell.length_a   1.000
_cell.length_b   1.000
_cell.length_c   1.000
_cell.angle_alpha   90.00
_cell.angle_beta   90.00
_cell.angle_gamma   90.00
#
_symmetry.space_group_name_H-M   'P 1'
#
loop_
_entity.id
_entity.type
_entity.pdbx_description
1 polymer ?
#
loop_
_entity_poly.entity_id
_entity_poly.type
_entity_poly.pdbx_seq_one_letter_code
_entity_poly.pdbx_strand_id
1 'polypeptide(L)'
;MKKRKKTIIAAIVGSSILIGGIWLINEERCPNAPAFDDRFTRKFLNKDKKVDHGFYEFESKTGQYTMWFPEEYQLVHENEQQYVKEGKLYERYRAVSNSNELQYMTVEFSNKIKKNESIYVERLFQEQFNSNKPYKIETRNVSIYYDKAYTYFKGTHKQVNREKEGYVPNEYVAYIADKHSNSVIKFYFDNVKAELNERQGREQDKRIMKILKSVQFNDFKDTRN
;
A
#
# COMPACT_ATOMS: atom_id res chain seq x y z
N MET A 1 -6.30 -27.06 -52.76
CA MET A 1 -6.52 -27.15 -51.27
C MET A 1 -5.24 -27.19 -50.42
N LYS A 2 -4.12 -27.81 -50.85
CA LYS A 2 -2.87 -27.89 -50.05
C LYS A 2 -2.15 -26.55 -49.77
N LYS A 3 -2.18 -25.55 -50.70
CA LYS A 3 -1.54 -24.23 -50.49
C LYS A 3 -2.22 -23.39 -49.37
N ARG A 4 -3.56 -23.36 -49.30
CA ARG A 4 -4.30 -22.60 -48.26
C ARG A 4 -4.02 -23.11 -46.84
N LYS A 5 -3.91 -24.44 -46.62
CA LYS A 5 -3.60 -25.01 -45.29
C LYS A 5 -2.19 -24.62 -44.81
N LYS A 6 -1.19 -24.57 -45.72
CA LYS A 6 0.18 -24.12 -45.35
C LYS A 6 0.25 -22.66 -44.96
N THR A 7 -0.51 -21.80 -45.65
CA THR A 7 -0.61 -20.35 -45.33
C THR A 7 -1.28 -20.10 -43.97
N ILE A 8 -2.32 -20.84 -43.63
CA ILE A 8 -3.03 -20.72 -42.34
C ILE A 8 -2.11 -21.18 -41.20
N ILE A 9 -1.38 -22.29 -41.35
CA ILE A 9 -0.45 -22.80 -40.35
C ILE A 9 0.71 -21.81 -40.12
N ALA A 10 1.26 -21.21 -41.21
CA ALA A 10 2.31 -20.20 -41.09
C ALA A 10 1.82 -18.93 -40.41
N ALA A 11 0.56 -18.51 -40.64
CA ALA A 11 -0.02 -17.35 -39.96
C ALA A 11 -0.25 -17.61 -38.46
N ILE A 12 -0.70 -18.80 -38.07
CA ILE A 12 -0.90 -19.17 -36.67
C ILE A 12 0.44 -19.26 -35.92
N VAL A 13 1.44 -19.87 -36.51
CA VAL A 13 2.79 -19.96 -35.91
C VAL A 13 3.43 -18.59 -35.79
N GLY A 14 3.32 -17.75 -36.81
CA GLY A 14 3.84 -16.39 -36.84
C GLY A 14 3.18 -15.51 -35.74
N SER A 15 1.85 -15.58 -35.58
CA SER A 15 1.15 -14.82 -34.56
C SER A 15 1.48 -15.30 -33.14
N SER A 16 1.68 -16.60 -32.94
CA SER A 16 2.08 -17.18 -31.64
C SER A 16 3.48 -16.71 -31.23
N ILE A 17 4.43 -16.62 -32.18
CA ILE A 17 5.80 -16.13 -31.93
C ILE A 17 5.78 -14.64 -31.61
N LEU A 18 4.96 -13.84 -32.32
CA LEU A 18 4.84 -12.41 -32.04
C LEU A 18 4.22 -12.14 -30.66
N ILE A 19 3.16 -12.85 -30.32
CA ILE A 19 2.51 -12.72 -29.00
C ILE A 19 3.47 -13.18 -27.89
N GLY A 20 4.14 -14.32 -28.08
CA GLY A 20 5.13 -14.84 -27.14
C GLY A 20 6.35 -13.92 -27.02
N GLY A 21 6.84 -13.38 -28.12
CA GLY A 21 7.97 -12.44 -28.16
C GLY A 21 7.64 -11.12 -27.45
N ILE A 22 6.45 -10.55 -27.67
CA ILE A 22 6.00 -9.33 -26.99
C ILE A 22 5.84 -9.58 -25.49
N TRP A 23 5.34 -10.76 -25.09
CA TRP A 23 5.20 -11.13 -23.69
C TRP A 23 6.56 -11.25 -22.99
N LEU A 24 7.54 -11.93 -23.58
CA LEU A 24 8.91 -12.06 -23.07
C LEU A 24 9.61 -10.70 -22.96
N ILE A 25 9.51 -9.85 -23.98
CA ILE A 25 10.12 -8.51 -23.96
C ILE A 25 9.50 -7.64 -22.86
N ASN A 26 8.21 -7.82 -22.58
CA ASN A 26 7.54 -7.05 -21.52
C ASN A 26 7.89 -7.55 -20.11
N GLU A 27 8.18 -8.84 -19.95
CA GLU A 27 8.68 -9.45 -18.70
C GLU A 27 10.13 -9.03 -18.42
N GLU A 28 11.00 -9.02 -19.42
CA GLU A 28 12.42 -8.60 -19.31
C GLU A 28 12.58 -7.11 -18.98
N ARG A 29 11.55 -6.29 -19.20
CA ARG A 29 11.56 -4.84 -18.90
C ARG A 29 11.04 -4.51 -17.49
N CYS A 30 10.68 -5.48 -16.68
CA CYS A 30 10.29 -5.22 -15.30
C CYS A 30 11.52 -4.90 -14.44
N PRO A 31 11.43 -3.92 -13.53
CA PRO A 31 12.48 -3.68 -12.56
C PRO A 31 12.79 -4.94 -11.73
N ASN A 32 14.07 -5.17 -11.45
CA ASN A 32 14.51 -6.26 -10.59
C ASN A 32 14.24 -5.89 -9.11
N ALA A 33 13.00 -6.06 -8.68
CA ALA A 33 12.55 -5.81 -7.33
C ALA A 33 11.37 -6.73 -6.97
N PRO A 34 11.27 -7.21 -5.71
CA PRO A 34 10.24 -8.17 -5.27
C PRO A 34 8.82 -7.76 -5.65
N ALA A 35 8.47 -6.47 -5.58
CA ALA A 35 7.16 -5.97 -5.98
C ALA A 35 6.80 -6.28 -7.44
N PHE A 36 7.80 -6.44 -8.33
CA PHE A 36 7.60 -6.75 -9.74
C PHE A 36 7.70 -8.24 -10.05
N ASP A 37 8.17 -9.07 -9.13
CA ASP A 37 8.18 -10.53 -9.27
C ASP A 37 6.76 -11.10 -9.15
N ASP A 38 5.90 -10.46 -8.34
CA ASP A 38 4.50 -10.83 -8.22
C ASP A 38 3.64 -10.19 -9.31
N ARG A 39 2.96 -11.05 -10.13
CA ARG A 39 2.08 -10.60 -11.22
C ARG A 39 0.88 -9.80 -10.77
N PHE A 40 0.40 -10.01 -9.55
CA PHE A 40 -0.73 -9.27 -9.01
C PHE A 40 -0.29 -7.87 -8.59
N THR A 41 0.76 -7.75 -7.80
CA THR A 41 1.31 -6.49 -7.29
C THR A 41 1.70 -5.53 -8.42
N ARG A 42 2.39 -6.02 -9.45
CA ARG A 42 2.83 -5.16 -10.57
C ARG A 42 1.71 -4.49 -11.37
N LYS A 43 0.46 -5.00 -11.27
CA LYS A 43 -0.72 -4.34 -11.88
C LYS A 43 -1.08 -3.00 -11.25
N PHE A 44 -0.56 -2.74 -10.05
CA PHE A 44 -0.78 -1.51 -9.28
C PHE A 44 0.38 -0.53 -9.40
N LEU A 45 1.51 -0.98 -9.95
CA LEU A 45 2.74 -0.19 -9.96
C LEU A 45 3.04 0.36 -11.35
N ASN A 46 3.49 1.60 -11.38
CA ASN A 46 4.05 2.19 -12.58
C ASN A 46 5.55 1.84 -12.64
N LYS A 47 5.91 0.85 -13.48
CA LYS A 47 7.28 0.36 -13.62
C LYS A 47 8.28 1.41 -14.12
N ASP A 48 7.80 2.41 -14.86
CA ASP A 48 8.61 3.46 -15.44
C ASP A 48 8.74 4.69 -14.52
N LYS A 49 8.04 4.68 -13.35
CA LYS A 49 8.00 5.78 -12.40
C LYS A 49 8.54 5.36 -11.03
N LYS A 50 9.88 5.22 -10.96
CA LYS A 50 10.56 5.14 -9.67
C LYS A 50 10.54 6.52 -9.03
N VAL A 51 9.78 6.69 -7.94
CA VAL A 51 9.51 8.00 -7.33
C VAL A 51 10.57 8.41 -6.32
N ASP A 52 11.24 7.44 -5.70
CA ASP A 52 12.38 7.63 -4.78
C ASP A 52 13.19 6.32 -4.71
N HIS A 53 14.33 6.34 -4.04
CA HIS A 53 15.12 5.14 -3.77
C HIS A 53 14.29 4.16 -2.92
N GLY A 54 14.05 2.96 -3.46
CA GLY A 54 13.26 1.91 -2.81
C GLY A 54 11.74 2.06 -2.93
N PHE A 55 11.23 2.97 -3.81
CA PHE A 55 9.79 3.19 -3.97
C PHE A 55 9.38 3.35 -5.43
N TYR A 56 8.21 2.77 -5.74
CA TYR A 56 7.49 2.99 -6.98
C TYR A 56 6.13 3.63 -6.73
N GLU A 57 5.58 4.30 -7.74
CA GLU A 57 4.22 4.81 -7.64
C GLU A 57 3.22 3.67 -7.70
N PHE A 58 2.38 3.60 -6.69
CA PHE A 58 1.21 2.74 -6.59
C PHE A 58 -0.03 3.52 -7.02
N GLU A 59 -0.83 2.92 -7.88
CA GLU A 59 -2.13 3.43 -8.30
C GLU A 59 -3.23 2.47 -7.82
N SER A 60 -4.14 3.00 -7.01
CA SER A 60 -5.31 2.29 -6.52
C SER A 60 -6.19 1.78 -7.68
N LYS A 61 -6.71 0.57 -7.57
CA LYS A 61 -7.69 0.06 -8.55
C LYS A 61 -9.06 0.73 -8.48
N THR A 62 -9.29 1.54 -7.46
CA THR A 62 -10.43 2.47 -7.45
C THR A 62 -10.17 3.69 -8.33
N GLY A 63 -8.90 3.98 -8.67
CA GLY A 63 -8.48 5.19 -9.36
C GLY A 63 -8.59 6.46 -8.50
N GLN A 64 -8.79 6.31 -7.19
CA GLN A 64 -9.08 7.44 -6.30
C GLN A 64 -7.87 8.01 -5.59
N TYR A 65 -6.75 7.28 -5.59
CA TYR A 65 -5.52 7.76 -4.97
C TYR A 65 -4.28 7.09 -5.56
N THR A 66 -3.16 7.75 -5.37
CA THR A 66 -1.81 7.21 -5.56
C THR A 66 -1.02 7.33 -4.26
N MET A 67 0.00 6.51 -4.10
CA MET A 67 0.96 6.59 -2.99
C MET A 67 2.29 5.93 -3.37
N TRP A 68 3.32 6.13 -2.58
CA TRP A 68 4.58 5.42 -2.76
C TRP A 68 4.50 4.02 -2.15
N PHE A 69 4.90 3.03 -2.93
CA PHE A 69 4.90 1.62 -2.54
C PHE A 69 6.35 1.11 -2.45
N PRO A 70 6.72 0.49 -1.33
CA PRO A 70 8.08 -0.01 -1.15
C PRO A 70 8.38 -1.17 -2.11
N GLU A 71 9.53 -1.14 -2.77
CA GLU A 71 9.89 -2.11 -3.82
C GLU A 71 10.09 -3.54 -3.33
N GLU A 72 10.30 -3.75 -2.02
CA GLU A 72 10.44 -5.07 -1.41
C GLU A 72 9.13 -5.69 -0.92
N TYR A 73 7.98 -4.99 -1.07
CA TYR A 73 6.67 -5.49 -0.66
C TYR A 73 5.91 -6.13 -1.82
N GLN A 74 5.10 -7.11 -1.48
CA GLN A 74 4.13 -7.74 -2.39
C GLN A 74 2.74 -7.70 -1.77
N LEU A 75 1.73 -7.48 -2.60
CA LEU A 75 0.33 -7.55 -2.18
C LEU A 75 -0.05 -9.00 -1.92
N VAL A 76 -0.69 -9.25 -0.79
CA VAL A 76 -1.23 -10.56 -0.49
C VAL A 76 -2.60 -10.70 -1.15
N HIS A 77 -2.80 -11.76 -1.93
CA HIS A 77 -4.02 -11.94 -2.73
C HIS A 77 -4.49 -13.41 -2.77
N GLU A 78 -4.00 -14.23 -1.85
CA GLU A 78 -4.32 -15.66 -1.79
C GLU A 78 -5.80 -15.94 -1.44
N ASN A 79 -6.46 -14.98 -0.80
CA ASN A 79 -7.88 -15.07 -0.49
C ASN A 79 -8.56 -13.69 -0.60
N GLU A 80 -9.90 -13.71 -0.75
CA GLU A 80 -10.74 -12.51 -0.94
C GLU A 80 -10.70 -11.52 0.23
N GLN A 81 -10.22 -11.91 1.41
CA GLN A 81 -10.12 -11.01 2.58
C GLN A 81 -8.85 -10.16 2.56
N GLN A 82 -7.84 -10.54 1.79
CA GLN A 82 -6.54 -9.87 1.75
C GLN A 82 -6.50 -8.71 0.75
N TYR A 83 -7.30 -8.81 -0.31
CA TYR A 83 -7.56 -7.72 -1.23
C TYR A 83 -9.07 -7.62 -1.50
N VAL A 84 -9.64 -6.47 -1.18
CA VAL A 84 -11.07 -6.17 -1.37
C VAL A 84 -11.21 -4.85 -2.11
N LYS A 85 -12.14 -4.80 -3.08
CA LYS A 85 -12.50 -3.58 -3.80
C LYS A 85 -14.00 -3.52 -4.04
N GLU A 86 -14.63 -2.41 -3.67
CA GLU A 86 -16.04 -2.11 -3.92
C GLU A 86 -16.18 -0.87 -4.81
N GLY A 87 -16.22 -1.10 -6.11
CA GLY A 87 -16.34 -0.03 -7.11
C GLY A 87 -15.24 1.03 -6.93
N LYS A 88 -15.65 2.30 -6.81
CA LYS A 88 -14.77 3.45 -6.51
C LYS A 88 -14.86 3.89 -5.03
N LEU A 89 -15.62 3.17 -4.20
CA LEU A 89 -15.97 3.61 -2.86
C LEU A 89 -15.06 3.06 -1.76
N TYR A 90 -14.49 1.88 -2.00
CA TYR A 90 -13.68 1.19 -0.98
C TYR A 90 -12.61 0.33 -1.63
N GLU A 91 -11.43 0.31 -1.03
CA GLU A 91 -10.35 -0.63 -1.33
C GLU A 91 -9.57 -0.93 -0.05
N ARG A 92 -9.31 -2.21 0.17
CA ARG A 92 -8.44 -2.66 1.24
C ARG A 92 -7.46 -3.69 0.71
N TYR A 93 -6.21 -3.54 1.08
CA TYR A 93 -5.19 -4.53 0.78
C TYR A 93 -4.20 -4.68 1.92
N ARG A 94 -3.56 -5.82 1.94
CA ARG A 94 -2.41 -6.12 2.77
C ARG A 94 -1.20 -6.36 1.88
N ALA A 95 -0.05 -5.81 2.26
CA ALA A 95 1.22 -6.08 1.62
C ALA A 95 2.22 -6.62 2.65
N VAL A 96 3.11 -7.50 2.21
CA VAL A 96 4.09 -8.19 3.05
C VAL A 96 5.47 -7.98 2.46
N SER A 97 6.45 -7.69 3.29
CA SER A 97 7.85 -7.69 2.91
C SER A 97 8.42 -9.11 2.99
N ASN A 98 9.13 -9.54 1.96
CA ASN A 98 9.84 -10.81 1.93
C ASN A 98 11.21 -10.78 2.61
N SER A 99 11.55 -9.67 3.28
CA SER A 99 12.77 -9.61 4.10
C SER A 99 12.70 -10.63 5.26
N ASN A 100 13.83 -10.95 5.88
CA ASN A 100 13.89 -11.85 7.05
C ASN A 100 13.04 -11.38 8.24
N GLU A 101 12.51 -10.17 8.18
CA GLU A 101 11.63 -9.53 9.15
C GLU A 101 10.24 -9.47 8.56
N LEU A 102 9.28 -10.20 9.14
CA LEU A 102 7.88 -10.16 8.68
C LEU A 102 7.29 -8.80 9.00
N GLN A 103 7.26 -7.95 7.99
CA GLN A 103 6.64 -6.62 8.04
C GLN A 103 5.36 -6.63 7.21
N TYR A 104 4.30 -6.10 7.80
CA TYR A 104 2.99 -6.01 7.16
C TYR A 104 2.58 -4.55 7.03
N MET A 105 2.02 -4.23 5.87
CA MET A 105 1.38 -2.96 5.62
C MET A 105 -0.06 -3.22 5.20
N THR A 106 -1.02 -2.65 5.89
CA THR A 106 -2.43 -2.69 5.52
C THR A 106 -2.90 -1.29 5.19
N VAL A 107 -3.55 -1.14 4.06
CA VAL A 107 -4.13 0.14 3.61
C VAL A 107 -5.62 -0.07 3.37
N GLU A 108 -6.43 0.82 3.92
CA GLU A 108 -7.87 0.83 3.78
C GLU A 108 -8.32 2.21 3.28
N PHE A 109 -8.74 2.29 2.04
CA PHE A 109 -9.32 3.47 1.43
C PHE A 109 -10.84 3.43 1.57
N SER A 110 -11.46 4.58 1.88
CA SER A 110 -12.90 4.75 1.85
C SER A 110 -13.27 6.15 1.39
N ASN A 111 -14.29 6.24 0.55
CA ASN A 111 -14.91 7.49 0.11
C ASN A 111 -16.27 7.71 0.79
N LYS A 112 -16.46 7.15 1.97
CA LYS A 112 -17.73 7.23 2.74
C LYS A 112 -17.56 8.20 3.90
N ILE A 113 -18.17 9.38 3.77
CA ILE A 113 -18.60 10.28 4.85
C ILE A 113 -17.51 10.82 5.78
N LYS A 114 -17.10 12.06 5.52
CA LYS A 114 -16.22 12.87 6.40
C LYS A 114 -16.96 13.55 7.58
N LYS A 115 -18.25 13.28 7.78
CA LYS A 115 -18.97 13.83 8.94
C LYS A 115 -18.33 13.30 10.22
N ASN A 116 -17.82 14.23 11.05
CA ASN A 116 -17.16 13.93 12.32
C ASN A 116 -15.78 13.24 12.23
N GLU A 117 -14.89 13.73 11.35
CA GLU A 117 -13.50 13.25 11.22
C GLU A 117 -12.81 13.08 12.58
N SER A 118 -12.97 14.04 13.51
CA SER A 118 -12.38 13.97 14.84
C SER A 118 -12.78 12.74 15.64
N ILE A 119 -14.05 12.31 15.56
CA ILE A 119 -14.54 11.12 16.24
C ILE A 119 -13.91 9.85 15.67
N TYR A 120 -13.78 9.77 14.35
CA TYR A 120 -13.13 8.61 13.70
C TYR A 120 -11.64 8.53 14.02
N VAL A 121 -10.96 9.66 14.05
CA VAL A 121 -9.55 9.76 14.45
C VAL A 121 -9.40 9.33 15.90
N GLU A 122 -10.14 9.94 16.83
CA GLU A 122 -10.08 9.61 18.26
C GLU A 122 -10.34 8.12 18.49
N ARG A 123 -11.40 7.58 17.91
CA ARG A 123 -11.75 6.17 18.05
C ARG A 123 -10.65 5.25 17.52
N LEU A 124 -10.08 5.53 16.34
CA LEU A 124 -9.02 4.74 15.77
C LEU A 124 -7.81 4.63 16.71
N PHE A 125 -7.33 5.76 17.22
CA PHE A 125 -6.14 5.77 18.08
C PHE A 125 -6.44 5.27 19.49
N GLN A 126 -7.66 5.45 19.98
CA GLN A 126 -8.09 4.85 21.25
C GLN A 126 -8.12 3.31 21.14
N GLU A 127 -8.64 2.75 20.06
CA GLU A 127 -8.70 1.31 19.82
C GLU A 127 -7.30 0.69 19.62
N GLN A 128 -6.39 1.39 18.92
CA GLN A 128 -5.08 0.85 18.59
C GLN A 128 -4.04 1.05 19.69
N PHE A 129 -4.02 2.21 20.32
CA PHE A 129 -2.94 2.62 21.23
C PHE A 129 -3.40 3.14 22.60
N ASN A 130 -4.67 3.00 22.93
CA ASN A 130 -5.26 3.62 24.15
C ASN A 130 -4.95 5.13 24.24
N SER A 131 -4.96 5.83 23.09
CA SER A 131 -4.59 7.23 22.97
C SER A 131 -5.64 8.01 22.21
N ASN A 132 -5.89 9.25 22.65
CA ASN A 132 -6.75 10.21 21.95
C ASN A 132 -5.99 11.41 21.38
N LYS A 133 -4.65 11.37 21.40
CA LYS A 133 -3.78 12.48 20.98
C LYS A 133 -2.74 12.01 19.96
N PRO A 134 -3.13 11.67 18.72
CA PRO A 134 -2.17 11.38 17.66
C PRO A 134 -1.38 12.63 17.28
N TYR A 135 -0.21 12.44 16.70
CA TYR A 135 0.51 13.51 16.00
C TYR A 135 -0.27 13.93 14.77
N LYS A 136 -0.17 15.21 14.41
CA LYS A 136 -0.84 15.76 13.23
C LYS A 136 0.16 16.44 12.30
N ILE A 137 0.05 16.14 11.01
CA ILE A 137 0.76 16.83 9.93
C ILE A 137 -0.28 17.38 8.96
N GLU A 138 -0.16 18.65 8.65
CA GLU A 138 -0.98 19.32 7.66
C GLU A 138 -0.18 19.58 6.39
N THR A 139 -0.75 19.21 5.25
CA THR A 139 -0.26 19.62 3.93
C THR A 139 -1.32 20.47 3.23
N ARG A 140 -1.04 20.94 2.01
CA ARG A 140 -2.02 21.64 1.21
C ARG A 140 -3.29 20.82 0.98
N ASN A 141 -3.13 19.52 0.71
CA ASN A 141 -4.21 18.65 0.22
C ASN A 141 -4.73 17.66 1.26
N VAL A 142 -3.92 17.26 2.24
CA VAL A 142 -4.29 16.21 3.21
C VAL A 142 -3.98 16.63 4.64
N SER A 143 -4.78 16.11 5.56
CA SER A 143 -4.51 16.05 6.99
C SER A 143 -4.08 14.64 7.35
N ILE A 144 -2.89 14.48 7.95
CA ILE A 144 -2.34 13.18 8.36
C ILE A 144 -2.31 13.14 9.88
N TYR A 145 -3.10 12.27 10.48
CA TYR A 145 -3.03 11.93 11.89
C TYR A 145 -2.28 10.60 12.01
N TYR A 146 -1.27 10.52 12.85
CA TYR A 146 -0.49 9.29 13.02
C TYR A 146 0.01 9.12 14.44
N ASP A 147 0.24 7.87 14.79
CA ASP A 147 0.89 7.51 16.04
C ASP A 147 1.69 6.22 15.86
N LYS A 148 2.59 5.93 16.80
CA LYS A 148 3.43 4.74 16.79
C LYS A 148 3.67 4.24 18.20
N ALA A 149 3.83 2.93 18.35
CA ALA A 149 4.09 2.31 19.64
C ALA A 149 4.97 1.07 19.49
N TYR A 150 5.60 0.68 20.58
CA TYR A 150 6.09 -0.68 20.74
C TYR A 150 4.97 -1.52 21.34
N THR A 151 4.54 -2.56 20.62
CA THR A 151 3.48 -3.45 21.04
C THR A 151 3.99 -4.87 21.20
N TYR A 152 3.47 -5.58 22.17
CA TYR A 152 3.75 -6.98 22.41
C TYR A 152 2.57 -7.68 23.06
N PHE A 153 2.52 -9.00 23.00
CA PHE A 153 1.47 -9.79 23.64
C PHE A 153 1.95 -10.36 24.96
N LYS A 154 1.14 -10.17 26.01
CA LYS A 154 1.27 -10.87 27.31
C LYS A 154 0.08 -11.83 27.44
N GLY A 155 0.31 -13.10 27.12
CA GLY A 155 -0.78 -14.05 26.89
C GLY A 155 -1.61 -13.63 25.67
N THR A 156 -2.90 -13.47 25.83
CA THR A 156 -3.84 -13.03 24.77
C THR A 156 -4.03 -11.51 24.72
N HIS A 157 -3.43 -10.75 25.63
CA HIS A 157 -3.64 -9.31 25.74
C HIS A 157 -2.51 -8.53 25.08
N LYS A 158 -2.88 -7.67 24.12
CA LYS A 158 -1.97 -6.71 23.51
C LYS A 158 -1.58 -5.66 24.56
N GLN A 159 -0.29 -5.44 24.71
CA GLN A 159 0.29 -4.38 25.52
C GLN A 159 0.83 -3.29 24.58
N VAL A 160 0.61 -2.04 24.92
CA VAL A 160 1.01 -0.87 24.12
C VAL A 160 1.95 -0.01 24.96
N ASN A 161 3.11 0.29 24.40
CA ASN A 161 4.15 1.09 25.02
C ASN A 161 4.54 2.23 24.08
N ARG A 162 4.13 3.47 24.40
CA ARG A 162 4.36 4.64 23.53
C ARG A 162 5.65 5.39 23.88
N GLU A 163 6.10 5.32 25.12
CA GLU A 163 7.13 6.23 25.68
C GLU A 163 8.26 5.49 26.41
N LYS A 164 8.38 4.17 26.25
CA LYS A 164 9.40 3.43 27.00
C LYS A 164 10.78 3.65 26.38
N GLU A 165 11.69 4.26 27.15
CA GLU A 165 13.10 4.36 26.77
C GLU A 165 13.67 2.99 26.40
N GLY A 166 14.44 2.94 25.30
CA GLY A 166 15.12 1.74 24.82
C GLY A 166 14.27 0.83 23.92
N TYR A 167 13.01 1.19 23.63
CA TYR A 167 12.18 0.44 22.67
C TYR A 167 11.94 1.22 21.37
N VAL A 168 12.17 0.55 20.26
CA VAL A 168 11.83 1.07 18.94
C VAL A 168 10.40 0.69 18.60
N PRO A 169 9.56 1.63 18.11
CA PRO A 169 8.22 1.32 17.68
C PRO A 169 8.20 0.23 16.61
N ASN A 170 7.33 -0.75 16.77
CA ASN A 170 7.10 -1.83 15.82
C ASN A 170 5.70 -1.75 15.18
N GLU A 171 4.85 -0.86 15.65
CA GLU A 171 3.51 -0.62 15.11
C GLU A 171 3.31 0.88 14.82
N TYR A 172 2.73 1.18 13.66
CA TYR A 172 2.38 2.52 13.21
C TYR A 172 0.95 2.51 12.69
N VAL A 173 0.20 3.52 13.06
CA VAL A 173 -1.16 3.73 12.56
C VAL A 173 -1.29 5.15 12.06
N ALA A 174 -1.97 5.34 10.93
CA ALA A 174 -2.30 6.66 10.44
C ALA A 174 -3.73 6.72 9.87
N TYR A 175 -4.31 7.91 9.99
CA TYR A 175 -5.55 8.32 9.35
C TYR A 175 -5.24 9.52 8.46
N ILE A 176 -5.41 9.36 7.16
CA ILE A 176 -5.09 10.38 6.15
C ILE A 176 -6.39 10.83 5.52
N ALA A 177 -6.76 12.09 5.72
CA ALA A 177 -7.98 12.67 5.20
C ALA A 177 -7.70 13.64 4.07
N ASP A 178 -8.41 13.51 2.96
CA ASP A 178 -8.43 14.51 1.91
C ASP A 178 -9.14 15.78 2.39
N LYS A 179 -8.57 16.95 2.12
CA LYS A 179 -9.17 18.24 2.48
C LYS A 179 -10.28 18.70 1.51
N HIS A 180 -10.32 18.09 0.33
CA HIS A 180 -11.19 18.52 -0.78
C HIS A 180 -12.35 17.57 -1.04
N SER A 181 -12.32 16.36 -0.43
CA SER A 181 -13.37 15.36 -0.58
C SER A 181 -13.66 14.62 0.73
N ASN A 182 -14.51 13.59 0.66
CA ASN A 182 -14.77 12.68 1.79
C ASN A 182 -13.85 11.45 1.82
N SER A 183 -12.78 11.48 1.02
CA SER A 183 -11.86 10.37 0.89
C SER A 183 -10.90 10.30 2.08
N VAL A 184 -10.72 9.09 2.59
CA VAL A 184 -9.82 8.81 3.69
C VAL A 184 -9.03 7.53 3.41
N ILE A 185 -7.81 7.49 3.95
CA ILE A 185 -7.01 6.27 4.02
C ILE A 185 -6.67 6.01 5.48
N LYS A 186 -6.93 4.78 5.95
CA LYS A 186 -6.32 4.24 7.16
C LYS A 186 -5.11 3.41 6.76
N PHE A 187 -4.02 3.63 7.42
CA PHE A 187 -2.76 2.94 7.20
C PHE A 187 -2.32 2.27 8.48
N TYR A 188 -1.95 1.00 8.39
CA TYR A 188 -1.40 0.21 9.48
C TYR A 188 -0.08 -0.42 9.02
N PHE A 189 0.91 -0.36 9.86
CA PHE A 189 2.19 -1.03 9.66
C PHE A 189 2.56 -1.78 10.92
N ASP A 190 2.91 -3.04 10.76
CA ASP A 190 3.33 -3.94 11.82
C ASP A 190 4.66 -4.59 11.46
N ASN A 191 5.60 -4.58 12.41
CA ASN A 191 6.83 -5.35 12.34
C ASN A 191 6.80 -6.43 13.43
N VAL A 192 6.46 -7.67 13.03
CA VAL A 192 6.14 -8.76 13.97
C VAL A 192 7.36 -9.38 14.64
N LYS A 193 8.56 -9.25 14.08
CA LYS A 193 9.74 -10.02 14.50
C LYS A 193 10.94 -9.22 14.96
N ALA A 194 10.99 -7.92 14.74
CA ALA A 194 12.23 -7.20 14.92
C ALA A 194 12.31 -6.49 16.26
N GLU A 195 13.24 -6.92 17.09
CA GLU A 195 13.91 -6.00 18.00
C GLU A 195 14.84 -5.13 17.16
N LEU A 196 14.32 -4.01 16.67
CA LEU A 196 15.11 -3.04 15.93
C LEU A 196 16.02 -2.27 16.90
N ASN A 197 17.27 -2.03 16.48
CA ASN A 197 18.09 -1.05 17.16
C ASN A 197 17.64 0.38 16.78
N GLU A 198 18.11 1.39 17.52
CA GLU A 198 17.69 2.78 17.30
C GLU A 198 17.94 3.30 15.87
N ARG A 199 19.03 2.88 15.22
CA ARG A 199 19.32 3.29 13.84
C ARG A 199 18.28 2.74 12.88
N GLN A 200 17.98 1.45 12.98
CA GLN A 200 16.96 0.78 12.18
C GLN A 200 15.57 1.39 12.42
N GLY A 201 15.25 1.72 13.68
CA GLY A 201 14.01 2.41 14.02
C GLY A 201 13.89 3.78 13.36
N ARG A 202 14.97 4.58 13.37
CA ARG A 202 14.96 5.87 12.66
C ARG A 202 14.83 5.73 11.14
N GLU A 203 15.38 4.69 10.55
CA GLU A 203 15.23 4.39 9.12
C GLU A 203 13.80 3.97 8.81
N GLN A 204 13.20 3.12 9.64
CA GLN A 204 11.78 2.72 9.54
C GLN A 204 10.85 3.92 9.67
N ASP A 205 11.04 4.79 10.67
CA ASP A 205 10.29 6.04 10.84
C ASP A 205 10.30 6.89 9.56
N LYS A 206 11.49 7.15 9.02
CA LYS A 206 11.66 7.95 7.81
C LYS A 206 10.92 7.32 6.63
N ARG A 207 11.00 6.00 6.51
CA ARG A 207 10.38 5.24 5.44
C ARG A 207 8.86 5.32 5.50
N ILE A 208 8.27 5.05 6.67
CA ILE A 208 6.83 5.15 6.88
C ILE A 208 6.35 6.57 6.62
N MET A 209 7.06 7.58 7.12
CA MET A 209 6.71 8.97 6.87
C MET A 209 6.75 9.37 5.40
N LYS A 210 7.65 8.80 4.58
CA LYS A 210 7.63 8.98 3.13
C LYS A 210 6.35 8.42 2.52
N ILE A 211 5.94 7.21 2.91
CA ILE A 211 4.69 6.59 2.44
C ILE A 211 3.48 7.46 2.80
N LEU A 212 3.34 7.85 4.06
CA LEU A 212 2.19 8.63 4.53
C LEU A 212 2.08 9.98 3.81
N LYS A 213 3.21 10.68 3.63
CA LYS A 213 3.25 11.99 2.96
C LYS A 213 3.08 11.92 1.45
N SER A 214 3.28 10.75 0.85
CA SER A 214 3.17 10.56 -0.59
C SER A 214 1.74 10.37 -1.08
N VAL A 215 0.79 10.16 -0.17
CA VAL A 215 -0.62 9.95 -0.52
C VAL A 215 -1.18 11.18 -1.23
N GLN A 216 -1.72 10.95 -2.41
CA GLN A 216 -2.43 11.94 -3.21
C GLN A 216 -3.79 11.38 -3.59
N PHE A 217 -4.85 12.10 -3.24
CA PHE A 217 -6.19 11.77 -3.68
C PHE A 217 -6.45 12.39 -5.05
N ASN A 218 -7.09 11.63 -5.92
CA ASN A 218 -7.51 12.12 -7.24
C ASN A 218 -8.86 12.82 -7.12
N ASP A 219 -9.05 13.89 -7.88
CA ASP A 219 -10.32 14.61 -7.91
C ASP A 219 -11.45 13.66 -8.32
N PHE A 220 -12.45 13.55 -7.46
CA PHE A 220 -13.67 12.82 -7.74
C PHE A 220 -14.48 13.62 -8.79
N LYS A 221 -14.20 13.40 -10.06
CA LYS A 221 -15.14 13.84 -11.10
C LYS A 221 -16.36 12.93 -11.00
N ASP A 222 -17.36 13.40 -10.29
CA ASP A 222 -18.68 12.77 -10.27
C ASP A 222 -19.24 12.80 -11.71
N THR A 223 -19.09 11.69 -12.41
CA THR A 223 -19.67 11.50 -13.74
C THR A 223 -21.14 11.11 -13.64
N ARG A 224 -21.88 11.77 -12.77
CA ARG A 224 -23.36 11.76 -12.81
C ARG A 224 -23.80 12.94 -13.69
N ASN A 225 -23.82 12.71 -15.00
CA ASN A 225 -24.66 13.40 -15.96
C ASN A 225 -25.64 12.39 -16.54
#